data_4f1ad4e9326696ce9dfc5d15b2a31f04
#
_entry.id   4f1ad4e9326696ce9dfc5d15b2a31f04
#
_cell.length_a   1.000
_cell.length_b   1.000
_cell.length_c   1.000
_cell.angle_alpha   90.00
_cell.angle_beta   90.00
_cell.angle_gamma   90.00
#
_symmetry.space_group_name_H-M   'P 1'
#
loop_
_entity.id
_entity.type
_entity.pdbx_description
1 polymer ?
#
loop_
_entity_poly.entity_id
_entity_poly.type
_entity_poly.pdbx_seq_one_letter_code
_entity_poly.pdbx_strand_id
1 'polypeptide(L)'
;MKILRLETYNLASLEGKNTIDFESGILGESNIFCIVGPTGSGKSTILDAICLPLYGRAPRYTPKGKRDRKIATFGAAGADVNNDLSPTDPRNILTRGQKQCYSKVTFQANDGKIYRAEWSDEFRRVRYAKEEKRLFLVTKDASGKKKEEERDWNSLERIIGLDYNQFLRTVLIAQGDFAEFLNSEDDARCDLLEKLVGNQNVYTSITEGIKNLSDTATNELA
;
A
#
# COMPACT_ATOMS: atom_id res chain seq x y z
N MET A 1 -11.41 -1.59 6.75
CA MET A 1 -10.05 -1.81 7.28
C MET A 1 -9.60 -0.61 8.10
N LYS A 2 -8.91 -0.81 9.25
CA LYS A 2 -8.31 0.25 10.07
C LYS A 2 -6.85 -0.09 10.38
N ILE A 3 -5.91 0.81 10.05
CA ILE A 3 -4.49 0.64 10.40
C ILE A 3 -4.35 0.95 11.89
N LEU A 4 -3.67 0.06 12.63
CA LEU A 4 -3.49 0.17 14.08
C LEU A 4 -2.05 0.59 14.43
N ARG A 5 -1.07 0.04 13.72
CA ARG A 5 0.34 0.30 14.01
C ARG A 5 1.21 0.11 12.78
N LEU A 6 2.19 0.99 12.61
CA LEU A 6 3.26 0.89 11.61
C LEU A 6 4.60 0.81 12.33
N GLU A 7 5.43 -0.17 11.99
CA GLU A 7 6.82 -0.29 12.44
C GLU A 7 7.73 -0.33 11.21
N THR A 8 8.78 0.48 11.21
CA THR A 8 9.75 0.54 10.12
C THR A 8 11.18 0.43 10.63
N TYR A 9 12.06 -0.03 9.77
CA TYR A 9 13.49 -0.08 10.02
C TYR A 9 14.26 0.19 8.74
N ASN A 10 15.10 1.23 8.74
CA ASN A 10 15.98 1.62 7.63
C ASN A 10 15.27 1.74 6.26
N LEU A 11 14.18 2.50 6.21
CA LEU A 11 13.44 2.76 4.97
C LEU A 11 13.72 4.19 4.49
N ALA A 12 14.44 4.35 3.38
CA ALA A 12 14.77 5.63 2.74
C ALA A 12 15.32 6.65 3.75
N SER A 13 14.56 7.71 4.07
CA SER A 13 14.93 8.74 5.06
C SER A 13 14.60 8.36 6.51
N LEU A 14 13.87 7.28 6.75
CA LEU A 14 13.53 6.78 8.09
C LEU A 14 14.60 5.77 8.54
N GLU A 15 15.73 6.28 8.97
CA GLU A 15 16.82 5.45 9.49
C GLU A 15 16.50 4.93 10.90
N GLY A 16 17.02 3.74 11.23
CA GLY A 16 16.76 3.08 12.51
C GLY A 16 15.33 2.58 12.66
N LYS A 17 14.96 2.25 13.88
CA LYS A 17 13.62 1.75 14.20
C LYS A 17 12.67 2.91 14.48
N ASN A 18 11.59 2.97 13.71
CA ASN A 18 10.51 3.95 13.90
C ASN A 18 9.19 3.20 14.13
N THR A 19 8.33 3.77 14.98
CA THR A 19 7.00 3.20 15.27
C THR A 19 5.97 4.32 15.30
N ILE A 20 4.87 4.12 14.60
CA ILE A 20 3.69 4.98 14.65
C ILE A 20 2.54 4.13 15.19
N ASP A 21 1.95 4.58 16.29
CA ASP A 21 0.78 3.97 16.91
C ASP A 21 -0.46 4.80 16.54
N PHE A 22 -1.40 4.15 15.84
CA PHE A 22 -2.67 4.75 15.41
C PHE A 22 -3.84 4.38 16.33
N GLU A 23 -3.59 3.59 17.39
CA GLU A 23 -4.63 3.17 18.35
C GLU A 23 -4.71 4.11 19.56
N SER A 24 -3.61 4.79 19.90
CA SER A 24 -3.50 5.59 21.12
C SER A 24 -3.40 7.08 20.84
N GLY A 25 -3.79 7.88 21.84
CA GLY A 25 -3.72 9.33 21.78
C GLY A 25 -4.56 9.95 20.67
N ILE A 26 -4.16 11.11 20.21
CA ILE A 26 -4.89 11.91 19.20
C ILE A 26 -5.16 11.13 17.89
N LEU A 27 -4.23 10.26 17.47
CA LEU A 27 -4.41 9.46 16.26
C LEU A 27 -5.47 8.35 16.46
N GLY A 28 -5.60 7.79 17.65
CA GLY A 28 -6.59 6.75 17.95
C GLY A 28 -8.03 7.26 17.94
N GLU A 29 -8.22 8.53 18.28
CA GLU A 29 -9.54 9.19 18.33
C GLU A 29 -9.96 9.76 16.96
N SER A 30 -9.01 9.94 16.02
CA SER A 30 -9.26 10.52 14.72
C SER A 30 -9.46 9.45 13.66
N ASN A 31 -10.49 9.62 12.81
CA ASN A 31 -10.70 8.75 11.65
C ASN A 31 -9.89 9.22 10.42
N ILE A 32 -9.49 10.49 10.39
CA ILE A 32 -8.71 11.10 9.32
C ILE A 32 -7.57 11.91 9.96
N PHE A 33 -6.37 11.76 9.45
CA PHE A 33 -5.21 12.55 9.85
C PHE A 33 -4.35 12.94 8.66
N CYS A 34 -3.63 14.04 8.80
CA CYS A 34 -2.74 14.56 7.77
C CYS A 34 -1.29 14.45 8.21
N ILE A 35 -0.43 13.94 7.31
CA ILE A 35 1.02 13.88 7.50
C ILE A 35 1.64 15.13 6.89
N VAL A 36 2.11 16.06 7.73
CA VAL A 36 2.73 17.31 7.32
C VAL A 36 4.21 17.36 7.69
N GLY A 37 4.99 18.13 6.96
CA GLY A 37 6.40 18.33 7.23
C GLY A 37 7.16 18.85 6.00
N PRO A 38 8.42 19.28 6.15
CA PRO A 38 9.25 19.78 5.05
C PRO A 38 9.53 18.70 4.00
N THR A 39 9.97 19.12 2.82
CA THR A 39 10.43 18.21 1.76
C THR A 39 11.58 17.35 2.28
N GLY A 40 11.56 16.04 1.99
CA GLY A 40 12.59 15.10 2.45
C GLY A 40 12.36 14.51 3.85
N SER A 41 11.37 14.98 4.63
CA SER A 41 11.12 14.52 6.01
C SER A 41 10.54 13.08 6.14
N GLY A 42 10.37 12.35 5.03
CA GLY A 42 9.91 10.97 5.08
C GLY A 42 8.39 10.77 4.93
N LYS A 43 7.60 11.80 4.64
CA LYS A 43 6.14 11.68 4.45
C LYS A 43 5.76 10.59 3.45
N SER A 44 6.32 10.65 2.24
CA SER A 44 6.07 9.62 1.21
C SER A 44 6.65 8.26 1.60
N THR A 45 7.72 8.24 2.40
CA THR A 45 8.29 6.98 2.92
C THR A 45 7.32 6.27 3.87
N ILE A 46 6.53 7.01 4.65
CA ILE A 46 5.47 6.44 5.50
C ILE A 46 4.39 5.77 4.63
N LEU A 47 3.99 6.41 3.51
CA LEU A 47 3.02 5.81 2.58
C LEU A 47 3.59 4.55 1.92
N ASP A 48 4.84 4.61 1.45
CA ASP A 48 5.55 3.45 0.91
C ASP A 48 5.62 2.30 1.95
N ALA A 49 5.95 2.65 3.21
CA ALA A 49 6.06 1.70 4.31
C ALA A 49 4.72 1.01 4.65
N ILE A 50 3.60 1.66 4.46
CA ILE A 50 2.28 1.04 4.61
C ILE A 50 1.99 0.09 3.44
N CYS A 51 2.29 0.50 2.22
CA CYS A 51 1.97 -0.27 1.02
C CYS A 51 2.84 -1.52 0.84
N LEU A 52 4.11 -1.48 1.23
CA LEU A 52 5.05 -2.59 1.06
C LEU A 52 4.57 -3.90 1.70
N PRO A 53 4.23 -3.96 3.00
CA PRO A 53 3.78 -5.20 3.62
C PRO A 53 2.40 -5.63 3.13
N LEU A 54 1.54 -4.69 2.72
CA LEU A 54 0.18 -4.98 2.28
C LEU A 54 0.10 -5.48 0.83
N TYR A 55 0.94 -4.95 -0.06
CA TYR A 55 0.84 -5.22 -1.51
C TYR A 55 2.17 -5.61 -2.16
N GLY A 56 3.29 -5.59 -1.42
CA GLY A 56 4.62 -5.79 -1.99
C GLY A 56 5.03 -4.72 -3.00
N ARG A 57 4.38 -3.57 -2.96
CA ARG A 57 4.57 -2.43 -3.86
C ARG A 57 4.64 -1.15 -3.05
N ALA A 58 5.30 -0.13 -3.59
CA ALA A 58 5.34 1.18 -2.98
C ALA A 58 4.99 2.26 -4.03
N PRO A 59 4.21 3.29 -3.68
CA PRO A 59 3.78 4.32 -4.63
C PRO A 59 4.93 4.98 -5.39
N ARG A 60 6.05 5.21 -4.71
CA ARG A 60 7.26 5.81 -5.28
C ARG A 60 7.87 4.98 -6.41
N TYR A 61 7.75 3.67 -6.35
CA TYR A 61 8.36 2.72 -7.29
C TYR A 61 7.35 2.16 -8.30
N THR A 62 6.15 2.72 -8.35
CA THR A 62 5.15 2.35 -9.36
C THR A 62 5.56 2.95 -10.73
N PRO A 63 5.57 2.17 -11.82
CA PRO A 63 5.96 2.67 -13.13
C PRO A 63 5.06 3.82 -13.60
N LYS A 64 5.65 5.01 -13.77
CA LYS A 64 5.00 6.15 -14.42
C LYS A 64 5.46 6.25 -15.88
N GLY A 65 5.14 5.24 -16.71
CA GLY A 65 5.49 5.27 -18.16
C GLY A 65 6.52 4.22 -18.61
N LYS A 66 6.75 4.14 -19.91
CA LYS A 66 7.43 3.05 -20.66
C LYS A 66 8.97 2.98 -20.55
N ARG A 67 9.65 3.65 -19.64
CA ARG A 67 11.13 3.64 -19.60
C ARG A 67 11.63 3.14 -18.24
N ASP A 68 11.75 1.84 -18.10
CA ASP A 68 12.60 1.22 -17.09
C ASP A 68 14.08 1.49 -17.45
N ARG A 69 14.68 2.50 -16.81
CA ARG A 69 16.12 2.64 -16.79
C ARG A 69 16.63 1.93 -15.55
N LYS A 70 17.49 0.94 -15.73
CA LYS A 70 18.24 0.33 -14.63
C LYS A 70 19.07 1.42 -13.93
N ILE A 71 18.93 1.58 -12.65
CA ILE A 71 19.75 2.48 -11.83
C ILE A 71 20.82 1.62 -11.19
N ALA A 72 22.09 1.98 -11.43
CA ALA A 72 23.18 1.38 -10.68
C ALA A 72 23.01 1.70 -9.19
N THR A 73 22.79 0.70 -8.38
CA THR A 73 22.74 0.84 -6.93
C THR A 73 24.15 0.88 -6.40
N PHE A 74 24.58 2.01 -5.86
CA PHE A 74 25.84 2.09 -5.12
C PHE A 74 25.68 1.25 -3.85
N GLY A 75 26.35 0.12 -3.83
CA GLY A 75 26.41 -0.73 -2.63
C GLY A 75 27.04 0.01 -1.44
N ALA A 76 26.67 -0.37 -0.24
CA ALA A 76 27.35 0.06 0.96
C ALA A 76 28.85 -0.29 0.83
N ALA A 77 29.71 0.72 0.94
CA ALA A 77 31.17 0.62 0.88
C ALA A 77 31.76 0.31 -0.51
N GLY A 78 31.66 1.25 -1.47
CA GLY A 78 32.71 1.43 -2.52
C GLY A 78 33.01 0.26 -3.44
N ALA A 79 32.18 -0.79 -3.48
CA ALA A 79 32.32 -1.86 -4.43
C ALA A 79 31.37 -1.58 -5.61
N ASP A 80 31.92 -1.57 -6.83
CA ASP A 80 31.16 -1.65 -8.08
C ASP A 80 30.39 -2.97 -8.09
N VAL A 81 29.21 -2.96 -7.49
CA VAL A 81 28.35 -4.12 -7.47
C VAL A 81 27.31 -3.91 -8.56
N ASN A 82 27.41 -4.72 -9.62
CA ASN A 82 26.42 -4.86 -10.70
C ASN A 82 25.10 -5.42 -10.14
N ASN A 83 24.46 -4.69 -9.24
CA ASN A 83 23.10 -4.95 -8.79
C ASN A 83 22.18 -3.94 -9.46
N ASP A 84 21.96 -4.16 -10.75
CA ASP A 84 21.01 -3.41 -11.55
C ASP A 84 19.58 -3.72 -11.11
N LEU A 85 19.15 -3.14 -9.97
CA LEU A 85 17.71 -3.11 -9.67
C LEU A 85 17.01 -2.19 -10.66
N SER A 86 15.83 -2.60 -11.14
CA SER A 86 14.96 -1.68 -11.85
C SER A 86 14.67 -0.44 -10.99
N PRO A 87 14.55 0.76 -11.56
CA PRO A 87 14.11 1.95 -10.83
C PRO A 87 12.78 1.78 -10.11
N THR A 88 11.97 0.84 -10.57
CA THR A 88 10.66 0.49 -10.01
C THR A 88 10.72 -0.64 -8.97
N ASP A 89 11.91 -1.16 -8.70
CA ASP A 89 12.07 -2.22 -7.71
C ASP A 89 11.92 -1.64 -6.27
N PRO A 90 10.99 -2.17 -5.46
CA PRO A 90 10.75 -1.66 -4.12
C PRO A 90 11.95 -1.80 -3.17
N ARG A 91 12.91 -2.69 -3.47
CA ARG A 91 14.15 -2.86 -2.68
C ARG A 91 15.05 -1.63 -2.71
N ASN A 92 14.87 -0.71 -3.69
CA ASN A 92 15.52 0.60 -3.70
C ASN A 92 15.17 1.47 -2.49
N ILE A 93 14.19 1.08 -1.67
CA ILE A 93 13.80 1.79 -0.46
C ILE A 93 14.79 1.61 0.70
N LEU A 94 15.69 0.64 0.64
CA LEU A 94 16.70 0.44 1.67
C LEU A 94 17.52 1.72 1.90
N THR A 95 17.63 2.16 3.15
CA THR A 95 18.45 3.31 3.53
C THR A 95 19.89 3.09 3.08
N ARG A 96 20.49 4.10 2.44
CA ARG A 96 21.87 4.01 1.92
C ARG A 96 22.84 3.66 3.03
N GLY A 97 23.75 2.71 2.76
CA GLY A 97 24.74 2.23 3.72
C GLY A 97 24.22 1.17 4.70
N GLN A 98 22.93 0.91 4.72
CA GLN A 98 22.34 -0.13 5.57
C GLN A 98 22.26 -1.47 4.84
N LYS A 99 22.22 -2.56 5.62
CA LYS A 99 22.21 -3.93 5.07
C LYS A 99 20.84 -4.58 5.09
N GLN A 100 19.91 -4.07 5.90
CA GLN A 100 18.59 -4.67 6.06
C GLN A 100 17.55 -3.58 6.32
N CYS A 101 16.34 -3.84 5.87
CA CYS A 101 15.19 -3.01 6.15
C CYS A 101 13.94 -3.85 6.33
N TYR A 102 12.95 -3.31 7.02
CA TYR A 102 11.63 -3.92 7.10
C TYR A 102 10.53 -2.87 7.29
N SER A 103 9.34 -3.27 6.93
CA SER A 103 8.11 -2.60 7.30
C SER A 103 7.11 -3.63 7.81
N LYS A 104 6.38 -3.28 8.87
CA LYS A 104 5.33 -4.09 9.48
C LYS A 104 4.11 -3.24 9.72
N VAL A 105 2.96 -3.68 9.22
CA VAL A 105 1.68 -3.03 9.42
C VAL A 105 0.75 -3.96 10.20
N THR A 106 0.29 -3.49 11.36
CA THR A 106 -0.79 -4.15 12.10
C THR A 106 -2.08 -3.43 11.76
N PHE A 107 -3.12 -4.17 11.39
CA PHE A 107 -4.39 -3.61 10.97
C PHE A 107 -5.56 -4.50 11.39
N GLN A 108 -6.73 -3.89 11.56
CA GLN A 108 -7.99 -4.59 11.70
C GLN A 108 -8.67 -4.68 10.33
N ALA A 109 -8.97 -5.90 9.91
CA ALA A 109 -9.68 -6.15 8.65
C ALA A 109 -11.20 -5.97 8.80
N ASN A 110 -11.92 -6.09 7.68
CA ASN A 110 -13.38 -5.94 7.66
C ASN A 110 -14.11 -7.07 8.41
N ASP A 111 -13.44 -8.22 8.60
CA ASP A 111 -13.93 -9.34 9.42
C ASP A 111 -13.76 -9.10 10.94
N GLY A 112 -13.28 -7.93 11.34
CA GLY A 112 -13.03 -7.55 12.73
C GLY A 112 -11.76 -8.13 13.34
N LYS A 113 -11.06 -9.03 12.65
CA LYS A 113 -9.82 -9.65 13.14
C LYS A 113 -8.62 -8.73 12.94
N ILE A 114 -7.60 -8.95 13.77
CA ILE A 114 -6.34 -8.21 13.70
C ILE A 114 -5.30 -9.04 12.96
N TYR A 115 -4.68 -8.43 11.98
CA TYR A 115 -3.59 -9.02 11.20
C TYR A 115 -2.34 -8.17 11.29
N ARG A 116 -1.19 -8.81 11.11
CA ARG A 116 0.10 -8.14 10.94
C ARG A 116 0.74 -8.62 9.65
N ALA A 117 0.91 -7.72 8.70
CA ALA A 117 1.64 -7.95 7.46
C ALA A 117 3.07 -7.43 7.62
N GLU A 118 4.03 -8.17 7.12
CA GLU A 118 5.46 -7.84 7.17
C GLU A 118 6.07 -7.94 5.77
N TRP A 119 6.94 -7.00 5.48
CA TRP A 119 7.83 -7.00 4.34
C TRP A 119 9.24 -6.71 4.81
N SER A 120 10.23 -7.47 4.33
CA SER A 120 11.63 -7.26 4.66
C SER A 120 12.53 -7.56 3.48
N ASP A 121 13.67 -6.88 3.44
CA ASP A 121 14.73 -7.10 2.49
C ASP A 121 16.09 -6.97 3.14
N GLU A 122 17.08 -7.71 2.61
CA GLU A 122 18.44 -7.76 3.11
C GLU A 122 19.44 -7.71 1.95
N PHE A 123 20.42 -6.82 2.06
CA PHE A 123 21.57 -6.77 1.16
C PHE A 123 22.69 -7.66 1.68
N ARG A 124 22.95 -8.77 0.97
CA ARG A 124 23.98 -9.76 1.34
C ARG A 124 25.22 -9.61 0.48
N ARG A 125 26.30 -9.15 1.07
CA ARG A 125 27.65 -8.99 0.45
C ARG A 125 27.64 -8.20 -0.85
N VAL A 126 27.07 -8.74 -1.92
CA VAL A 126 27.12 -8.18 -3.28
C VAL A 126 25.75 -8.12 -3.99
N ARG A 127 24.67 -8.61 -3.37
CA ARG A 127 23.33 -8.62 -3.97
C ARG A 127 22.23 -8.55 -2.92
N TYR A 128 21.08 -8.08 -3.35
CA TYR A 128 19.86 -8.17 -2.54
C TYR A 128 19.42 -9.63 -2.40
N ALA A 129 18.94 -9.99 -1.24
CA ALA A 129 18.24 -11.25 -1.03
C ALA A 129 16.89 -11.21 -1.76
N LYS A 130 16.19 -12.33 -1.79
CA LYS A 130 14.78 -12.33 -2.18
C LYS A 130 13.99 -11.65 -1.06
N GLU A 131 13.15 -10.67 -1.40
CA GLU A 131 12.25 -10.04 -0.43
C GLU A 131 11.39 -11.08 0.28
N GLU A 132 11.21 -10.90 1.58
CA GLU A 132 10.35 -11.74 2.39
C GLU A 132 9.04 -11.02 2.69
N LYS A 133 7.93 -11.73 2.51
CA LYS A 133 6.57 -11.25 2.80
C LYS A 133 5.88 -12.26 3.69
N ARG A 134 5.33 -11.79 4.82
CA ARG A 134 4.67 -12.64 5.80
C ARG A 134 3.37 -12.00 6.27
N LEU A 135 2.40 -12.83 6.60
CA LEU A 135 1.12 -12.42 7.16
C LEU A 135 0.83 -13.24 8.41
N PHE A 136 0.43 -12.58 9.47
CA PHE A 136 0.05 -13.20 10.73
C PHE A 136 -1.35 -12.78 11.15
N LEU A 137 -2.17 -13.74 11.57
CA LEU A 137 -3.37 -13.48 12.34
C LEU A 137 -2.96 -13.30 13.81
N VAL A 138 -3.30 -12.15 14.38
CA VAL A 138 -2.95 -11.78 15.75
C VAL A 138 -4.19 -11.97 16.63
N THR A 139 -4.10 -12.89 17.59
CA THR A 139 -5.15 -13.17 18.57
C THR A 139 -4.61 -12.96 19.97
N LYS A 140 -5.51 -12.87 20.95
CA LYS A 140 -5.14 -12.92 22.37
C LYS A 140 -5.62 -14.22 22.96
N ASP A 141 -4.78 -14.90 23.71
CA ASP A 141 -5.18 -16.08 24.48
C ASP A 141 -6.01 -15.69 25.72
N ALA A 142 -6.48 -16.69 26.45
CA ALA A 142 -7.27 -16.48 27.67
C ALA A 142 -6.52 -15.69 28.77
N SER A 143 -5.19 -15.63 28.68
CA SER A 143 -4.32 -14.85 29.60
C SER A 143 -4.05 -13.43 29.09
N GLY A 144 -4.60 -13.04 27.92
CA GLY A 144 -4.35 -11.76 27.29
C GLY A 144 -3.02 -11.67 26.49
N LYS A 145 -2.25 -12.76 26.44
CA LYS A 145 -1.00 -12.81 25.70
C LYS A 145 -1.27 -12.91 24.19
N LYS A 146 -0.55 -12.13 23.40
CA LYS A 146 -0.66 -12.15 21.94
C LYS A 146 -0.19 -13.51 21.41
N LYS A 147 -1.02 -14.13 20.60
CA LYS A 147 -0.72 -15.33 19.83
C LYS A 147 -0.76 -14.97 18.37
N GLU A 148 0.22 -15.43 17.59
CA GLU A 148 0.36 -15.16 16.17
C GLU A 148 0.30 -16.47 15.40
N GLU A 149 -0.50 -16.50 14.35
CA GLU A 149 -0.65 -17.64 13.46
C GLU A 149 -0.33 -17.18 12.06
N GLU A 150 0.68 -17.77 11.43
CA GLU A 150 1.09 -17.42 10.08
C GLU A 150 0.01 -17.83 9.07
N ARG A 151 -0.25 -16.95 8.11
CA ARG A 151 -1.23 -17.10 7.03
C ARG A 151 -0.54 -16.90 5.68
N ASP A 152 -1.17 -17.39 4.62
CA ASP A 152 -0.68 -17.12 3.27
C ASP A 152 -0.80 -15.62 2.95
N TRP A 153 0.34 -15.00 2.65
CA TRP A 153 0.40 -13.59 2.30
C TRP A 153 -0.42 -13.26 1.04
N ASN A 154 -0.55 -14.19 0.09
CA ASN A 154 -1.36 -14.00 -1.12
C ASN A 154 -2.87 -13.85 -0.84
N SER A 155 -3.33 -14.23 0.34
CA SER A 155 -4.73 -14.01 0.77
C SER A 155 -5.01 -12.57 1.23
N LEU A 156 -3.97 -11.73 1.35
CA LEU A 156 -4.04 -10.42 1.99
C LEU A 156 -5.00 -9.46 1.28
N GLU A 157 -4.94 -9.40 -0.05
CA GLU A 157 -5.82 -8.54 -0.85
C GLU A 157 -7.31 -8.88 -0.63
N ARG A 158 -7.63 -10.17 -0.54
CA ARG A 158 -8.99 -10.64 -0.20
C ARG A 158 -9.38 -10.29 1.24
N ILE A 159 -8.45 -10.34 2.20
CA ILE A 159 -8.69 -9.97 3.61
C ILE A 159 -8.92 -8.48 3.75
N ILE A 160 -8.18 -7.66 3.03
CA ILE A 160 -8.32 -6.20 2.99
C ILE A 160 -9.62 -5.81 2.26
N GLY A 161 -9.97 -6.52 1.19
CA GLY A 161 -11.11 -6.25 0.32
C GLY A 161 -10.90 -5.09 -0.65
N LEU A 162 -9.65 -4.64 -0.83
CA LEU A 162 -9.25 -3.56 -1.74
C LEU A 162 -8.01 -4.00 -2.51
N ASP A 163 -7.99 -3.78 -3.82
CA ASP A 163 -6.77 -3.89 -4.60
C ASP A 163 -5.83 -2.70 -4.32
N TYR A 164 -4.59 -2.79 -4.82
CA TYR A 164 -3.58 -1.76 -4.60
C TYR A 164 -4.01 -0.35 -5.04
N ASN A 165 -4.64 -0.24 -6.22
CA ASN A 165 -5.05 1.07 -6.75
C ASN A 165 -6.25 1.64 -5.98
N GLN A 166 -7.20 0.78 -5.60
CA GLN A 166 -8.31 1.15 -4.74
C GLN A 166 -7.79 1.64 -3.39
N PHE A 167 -6.86 0.91 -2.77
CA PHE A 167 -6.26 1.30 -1.49
C PHE A 167 -5.59 2.67 -1.55
N LEU A 168 -4.79 2.95 -2.59
CA LEU A 168 -4.14 4.26 -2.76
C LEU A 168 -5.13 5.42 -2.90
N ARG A 169 -6.29 5.16 -3.48
CA ARG A 169 -7.31 6.19 -3.71
C ARG A 169 -8.25 6.40 -2.52
N THR A 170 -8.48 5.35 -1.73
CA THR A 170 -9.47 5.38 -0.62
C THR A 170 -8.83 5.60 0.73
N VAL A 171 -7.68 4.98 0.98
CA VAL A 171 -7.03 4.97 2.30
C VAL A 171 -5.85 5.94 2.35
N LEU A 172 -5.11 6.05 1.24
CA LEU A 172 -3.94 6.92 1.14
C LEU A 172 -4.14 7.95 0.02
N ILE A 173 -4.32 9.19 0.38
CA ILE A 173 -4.35 10.30 -0.58
C ILE A 173 -2.95 10.91 -0.63
N ALA A 174 -2.19 10.60 -1.69
CA ALA A 174 -0.86 11.14 -1.88
C ALA A 174 -0.91 12.63 -2.27
N GLN A 175 0.20 13.32 -2.07
CA GLN A 175 0.32 14.73 -2.46
C GLN A 175 0.15 14.86 -3.98
N GLY A 176 -0.80 15.66 -4.40
CA GLY A 176 -1.14 15.91 -5.82
C GLY A 176 -2.40 15.19 -6.28
N ASP A 177 -2.68 13.99 -5.82
CA ASP A 177 -3.87 13.22 -6.24
C ASP A 177 -5.17 13.92 -5.84
N PHE A 178 -5.19 14.56 -4.66
CA PHE A 178 -6.34 15.36 -4.22
C PHE A 178 -6.50 16.64 -5.04
N ALA A 179 -5.42 17.29 -5.41
CA ALA A 179 -5.47 18.47 -6.28
C ALA A 179 -5.92 18.09 -7.70
N GLU A 180 -5.48 16.95 -8.23
CA GLU A 180 -5.95 16.40 -9.50
C GLU A 180 -7.46 16.10 -9.46
N PHE A 181 -7.93 15.51 -8.37
CA PHE A 181 -9.37 15.28 -8.14
C PHE A 181 -10.17 16.59 -8.12
N LEU A 182 -9.71 17.61 -7.39
CA LEU A 182 -10.40 18.91 -7.31
C LEU A 182 -10.41 19.67 -8.64
N ASN A 183 -9.36 19.52 -9.44
CA ASN A 183 -9.21 20.22 -10.73
C ASN A 183 -9.74 19.42 -11.92
N SER A 184 -10.20 18.18 -11.72
CA SER A 184 -10.78 17.36 -12.77
C SER A 184 -12.19 17.86 -13.14
N GLU A 185 -12.61 17.62 -14.37
CA GLU A 185 -13.98 17.88 -14.84
C GLU A 185 -14.99 16.98 -14.09
N ASP A 186 -16.27 17.39 -14.10
CA ASP A 186 -17.32 16.75 -13.32
C ASP A 186 -17.48 15.26 -13.65
N ASP A 187 -17.40 14.88 -14.92
CA ASP A 187 -17.48 13.48 -15.35
C ASP A 187 -16.30 12.65 -14.81
N ALA A 188 -15.08 13.19 -14.85
CA ALA A 188 -13.91 12.55 -14.31
C ALA A 188 -13.95 12.44 -12.77
N ARG A 189 -14.58 13.42 -12.08
CA ARG A 189 -14.83 13.33 -10.63
C ARG A 189 -15.84 12.26 -10.30
N CYS A 190 -16.93 12.15 -11.06
CA CYS A 190 -17.92 11.08 -10.90
C CYS A 190 -17.30 9.71 -11.09
N ASP A 191 -16.51 9.49 -12.16
CA ASP A 191 -15.76 8.27 -12.42
C ASP A 191 -14.82 7.89 -11.28
N LEU A 192 -14.14 8.89 -10.70
CA LEU A 192 -13.24 8.67 -9.56
C LEU A 192 -14.04 8.31 -8.30
N LEU A 193 -15.16 8.98 -8.03
CA LEU A 193 -16.04 8.66 -6.90
C LEU A 193 -16.68 7.27 -7.04
N GLU A 194 -17.11 6.88 -8.22
CA GLU A 194 -17.63 5.53 -8.49
C GLU A 194 -16.55 4.46 -8.24
N LYS A 195 -15.32 4.73 -8.66
CA LYS A 195 -14.17 3.84 -8.39
C LYS A 195 -13.83 3.78 -6.90
N LEU A 196 -14.04 4.87 -6.15
CA LEU A 196 -13.83 4.94 -4.70
C LEU A 196 -14.87 4.12 -3.93
N VAL A 197 -16.12 4.21 -4.32
CA VAL A 197 -17.24 3.49 -3.67
C VAL A 197 -17.16 1.97 -3.92
N GLY A 198 -16.33 1.52 -4.86
CA GLY A 198 -16.03 0.09 -5.07
C GLY A 198 -17.17 -0.72 -5.70
N ASN A 199 -18.24 -0.07 -6.12
CA ASN A 199 -19.44 -0.71 -6.66
C ASN A 199 -19.52 -0.69 -8.20
N GLN A 200 -18.39 -0.53 -8.90
CA GLN A 200 -18.38 -0.50 -10.37
C GLN A 200 -19.15 -1.70 -10.99
N ASN A 201 -18.95 -2.90 -10.43
CA ASN A 201 -19.63 -4.10 -10.96
C ASN A 201 -21.15 -4.03 -10.79
N VAL A 202 -21.65 -3.40 -9.72
CA VAL A 202 -23.09 -3.26 -9.48
C VAL A 202 -23.71 -2.23 -10.43
N TYR A 203 -23.09 -1.07 -10.57
CA TYR A 203 -23.57 -0.03 -11.47
C TYR A 203 -23.49 -0.44 -12.94
N THR A 204 -22.38 -1.07 -13.35
CA THR A 204 -22.23 -1.61 -14.72
C THR A 204 -23.28 -2.66 -15.01
N SER A 205 -23.50 -3.61 -14.08
CA SER A 205 -24.53 -4.64 -14.23
C SER A 205 -25.95 -4.08 -14.30
N ILE A 206 -26.25 -3.03 -13.52
CA ILE A 206 -27.54 -2.34 -13.57
C ILE A 206 -27.71 -1.60 -14.91
N THR A 207 -26.70 -0.89 -15.37
CA THR A 207 -26.72 -0.13 -16.63
C THR A 207 -26.87 -1.06 -17.83
N GLU A 208 -26.14 -2.19 -17.84
CA GLU A 208 -26.28 -3.23 -18.87
C GLU A 208 -27.66 -3.91 -18.82
N GLY A 209 -28.18 -4.16 -17.62
CA GLY A 209 -29.52 -4.69 -17.43
C GLY A 209 -30.62 -3.75 -17.98
N ILE A 210 -30.51 -2.46 -17.69
CA ILE A 210 -31.44 -1.43 -18.19
C ILE A 210 -31.35 -1.32 -19.73
N LYS A 211 -30.14 -1.32 -20.28
CA LYS A 211 -29.92 -1.26 -21.72
C LYS A 211 -30.55 -2.45 -22.44
N ASN A 212 -30.31 -3.66 -21.93
CA ASN A 212 -30.90 -4.90 -22.49
C ASN A 212 -32.42 -4.89 -22.43
N LEU A 213 -33.02 -4.39 -21.35
CA LEU A 213 -34.49 -4.23 -21.23
C LEU A 213 -35.01 -3.20 -22.23
N SER A 214 -34.32 -2.09 -22.42
CA SER A 214 -34.69 -1.05 -23.40
C SER A 214 -34.63 -1.59 -24.83
N ASP A 215 -33.56 -2.31 -25.17
CA ASP A 215 -33.37 -2.91 -26.50
C ASP A 215 -34.43 -3.98 -26.80
N THR A 216 -34.79 -4.80 -25.79
CA THR A 216 -35.86 -5.81 -25.90
C THR A 216 -37.21 -5.14 -26.14
N ALA A 217 -37.56 -4.12 -25.34
CA ALA A 217 -38.80 -3.39 -25.50
C ALA A 217 -38.91 -2.66 -26.85
N THR A 218 -37.81 -2.13 -27.37
CA THR A 218 -37.77 -1.47 -28.68
C THR A 218 -37.99 -2.49 -29.81
N ASN A 219 -37.41 -3.72 -29.68
CA ASN A 219 -37.58 -4.78 -30.65
C ASN A 219 -39.01 -5.40 -30.64
N GLU A 220 -39.70 -5.37 -29.50
CA GLU A 220 -41.10 -5.82 -29.40
C GLU A 220 -42.12 -4.83 -29.96
N LEU A 221 -41.73 -3.55 -30.08
CA LEU A 221 -42.58 -2.47 -30.61
C LEU A 221 -42.39 -2.23 -32.12
N ALA A 222 -41.40 -2.86 -32.73
CA ALA A 222 -41.06 -2.76 -34.17
C ALA A 222 -41.64 -3.92 -34.96
#